data_d74e6d7c0a89132a21c951607ceb1985
#
_entry.id   d74e6d7c0a89132a21c951607ceb1985
#
_cell.length_a   1.000
_cell.length_b   1.000
_cell.length_c   1.000
_cell.angle_alpha   90.00
_cell.angle_beta   90.00
_cell.angle_gamma   90.00
#
_symmetry.space_group_name_H-M   'P 1'
#
loop_
_entity.id
_entity.type
_entity.pdbx_description
1 polymer ?
#
loop_
_entity_poly.entity_id
_entity_poly.type
_entity_poly.pdbx_seq_one_letter_code
_entity_poly.pdbx_strand_id
1 'polypeptide(L)'
;YRPFLIRNSLQEGMSIINPDMVQAINFSPGGFEAKYGDKMSSSLNIYYRQPTKFELSGEASLIGGRLSTGLASKNQKFTALLSGRYRNTNLVLNTLNEDTDFNPQYMDFQTYLNYKINDKWALSFIGYWSKNDYEMIPKVKEVDFGSLQTPLKLSVFYDGKEDDQYKNVMGTATVNFKPNKKWNFTLDAFGYQNREREYYSIASAYMLQTFDPVTGEPITSYDVGGQIDHARNDLLVKTMGAQLKSRFSPDVNTDYEIGVKFEKEDLEDNTNEWQLVDSLGYSTPRDFVLPGELDPSQLRLRYHIAGANHIQPTRISAYVQYSKKFFWGDNRIFVNAGIRASHWDFNDETIISPRAQFAIKPNWDMDMLFKISGGIYYQAPFYKEIKDLDGNFNPNIESQKSMQVILANDYEFEMVKRKFKLTTELYYKKMDKLIPYYMGNVRIRYSGLNNSEGYAYGIDTRLFGEFVPGVDSWISASYARVYENIDGRGDISRPTDPRFRFSMFYQDYMPKFPSMRVNLTLTYANGLPSGTPISLDNNGKPDFEAPYNYQRKLPSYKRVDIGLSKVFIDQKDNKASGAFWSNFQELTLGVQIFNAFNISNTVANQWVNDVSTGYNYP
;
A
#
# COMPACT_ATOMS: atom_id res chain seq x y z
N TYR A 1 -7.20 -10.42 7.29
CA TYR A 1 -7.13 -10.42 5.84
C TYR A 1 -5.99 -9.51 5.37
N ARG A 2 -5.12 -10.05 4.53
CA ARG A 2 -3.99 -9.35 3.90
C ARG A 2 -4.18 -9.42 2.39
N PRO A 3 -4.86 -8.45 1.77
CA PRO A 3 -5.10 -8.46 0.34
C PRO A 3 -3.79 -8.15 -0.40
N PHE A 4 -3.31 -9.10 -1.18
CA PHE A 4 -2.27 -8.85 -2.16
C PHE A 4 -2.93 -8.35 -3.44
N LEU A 5 -3.17 -7.07 -3.50
CA LEU A 5 -3.77 -6.42 -4.65
C LEU A 5 -2.73 -5.73 -5.54
N ILE A 6 -1.49 -5.72 -5.07
CA ILE A 6 -0.41 -4.93 -5.66
C ILE A 6 0.76 -5.88 -5.87
N ARG A 7 1.44 -5.74 -6.99
CA ARG A 7 2.75 -6.37 -7.20
C ARG A 7 3.65 -6.08 -6.01
N ASN A 8 4.57 -6.97 -5.75
CA ASN A 8 5.65 -6.76 -4.81
C ASN A 8 6.66 -5.71 -5.35
N SER A 9 6.15 -4.52 -5.64
CA SER A 9 6.86 -3.42 -6.28
C SER A 9 6.29 -2.07 -5.83
N LEU A 10 6.93 -0.97 -6.20
CA LEU A 10 6.46 0.40 -5.97
C LEU A 10 5.38 0.87 -6.97
N GLN A 11 4.93 0.02 -7.87
CA GLN A 11 3.92 0.38 -8.87
C GLN A 11 2.53 0.50 -8.26
N GLU A 12 1.73 1.43 -8.76
CA GLU A 12 0.36 1.66 -8.30
C GLU A 12 -0.53 0.44 -8.53
N GLY A 13 -1.28 0.07 -7.51
CA GLY A 13 -2.34 -0.93 -7.58
C GLY A 13 -3.70 -0.35 -7.24
N MET A 14 -4.75 -1.08 -7.56
CA MET A 14 -6.11 -0.70 -7.20
C MET A 14 -6.43 -1.10 -5.76
N SER A 15 -7.02 -0.18 -5.01
CA SER A 15 -7.49 -0.46 -3.65
C SER A 15 -8.69 -1.40 -3.66
N ILE A 16 -8.72 -2.36 -2.72
CA ILE A 16 -9.91 -3.16 -2.41
C ILE A 16 -11.10 -2.27 -1.99
N ILE A 17 -10.81 -1.08 -1.44
CA ILE A 17 -11.84 -0.17 -0.95
C ILE A 17 -12.63 0.37 -2.15
N ASN A 18 -13.93 0.10 -2.14
CA ASN A 18 -14.86 0.64 -3.12
C ASN A 18 -15.67 1.77 -2.47
N PRO A 19 -15.47 3.05 -2.88
CA PRO A 19 -16.13 4.20 -2.25
C PRO A 19 -17.66 4.11 -2.24
N ASP A 20 -18.27 3.50 -3.26
CA ASP A 20 -19.73 3.38 -3.37
C ASP A 20 -20.35 2.49 -2.30
N MET A 21 -19.55 1.59 -1.71
CA MET A 21 -20.00 0.66 -0.67
C MET A 21 -19.68 1.16 0.74
N VAL A 22 -18.82 2.15 0.89
CA VAL A 22 -18.30 2.59 2.18
C VAL A 22 -19.23 3.60 2.84
N GLN A 23 -19.53 3.38 4.13
CA GLN A 23 -20.20 4.33 5.00
C GLN A 23 -19.19 5.15 5.81
N ALA A 24 -18.19 4.47 6.39
CA ALA A 24 -17.19 5.11 7.24
C ALA A 24 -15.87 4.34 7.18
N ILE A 25 -14.78 5.06 7.40
CA ILE A 25 -13.42 4.52 7.52
C ILE A 25 -12.83 5.02 8.83
N ASN A 26 -12.41 4.09 9.69
CA ASN A 26 -11.64 4.40 10.89
C ASN A 26 -10.19 3.98 10.65
N PHE A 27 -9.31 4.95 10.58
CA PHE A 27 -7.87 4.75 10.44
C PHE A 27 -7.16 5.11 11.73
N SER A 28 -6.29 4.21 12.21
CA SER A 28 -5.39 4.45 13.33
C SER A 28 -3.96 4.26 12.85
N PRO A 29 -3.13 5.32 12.75
CA PRO A 29 -1.75 5.24 12.27
C PRO A 29 -0.81 4.56 13.28
N GLY A 30 -1.30 4.29 14.48
CA GLY A 30 -0.67 3.54 15.55
C GLY A 30 -1.54 3.54 16.78
N GLY A 31 -1.06 2.94 17.88
CA GLY A 31 -1.77 2.95 19.15
C GLY A 31 -3.17 2.32 19.11
N PHE A 32 -3.45 1.40 18.20
CA PHE A 32 -4.77 0.78 18.02
C PHE A 32 -5.06 -0.31 19.06
N GLU A 33 -6.34 -0.60 19.23
CA GLU A 33 -6.91 -1.49 20.22
C GLU A 33 -6.45 -2.96 20.09
N ALA A 34 -6.53 -3.73 21.19
CA ALA A 34 -6.09 -5.14 21.25
C ALA A 34 -6.88 -6.11 20.35
N LYS A 35 -8.12 -5.75 19.99
CA LYS A 35 -8.94 -6.54 19.05
C LYS A 35 -8.32 -6.65 17.63
N TYR A 36 -7.46 -5.70 17.25
CA TYR A 36 -6.75 -5.72 15.97
C TYR A 36 -5.40 -6.41 16.13
N GLY A 37 -5.21 -7.55 15.49
CA GLY A 37 -3.96 -8.33 15.49
C GLY A 37 -3.18 -8.25 14.20
N ASP A 38 -2.00 -8.89 14.19
CA ASP A 38 -1.15 -9.10 13.02
C ASP A 38 -0.79 -7.81 12.24
N LYS A 39 -0.57 -6.74 12.98
CA LYS A 39 -0.21 -5.42 12.47
C LYS A 39 0.71 -4.72 13.45
N MET A 40 1.78 -4.10 12.95
CA MET A 40 2.68 -3.32 13.79
C MET A 40 2.73 -1.83 13.43
N SER A 41 2.14 -1.39 12.32
CA SER A 41 2.20 0.03 11.92
C SER A 41 0.90 0.76 12.09
N SER A 42 -0.20 0.25 11.54
CA SER A 42 -1.50 0.94 11.50
C SER A 42 -2.66 -0.05 11.39
N SER A 43 -3.87 0.43 11.65
CA SER A 43 -5.12 -0.32 11.50
C SER A 43 -6.13 0.50 10.69
N LEU A 44 -6.77 -0.15 9.71
CA LEU A 44 -7.83 0.42 8.89
C LEU A 44 -9.09 -0.43 9.07
N ASN A 45 -10.17 0.19 9.54
CA ASN A 45 -11.46 -0.45 9.71
C ASN A 45 -12.49 0.22 8.80
N ILE A 46 -13.15 -0.56 7.95
CA ILE A 46 -14.06 -0.09 6.91
C ILE A 46 -15.45 -0.60 7.23
N TYR A 47 -16.41 0.31 7.28
CA TYR A 47 -17.82 0.00 7.47
C TYR A 47 -18.55 0.17 6.15
N TYR A 48 -19.24 -0.87 5.70
CA TYR A 48 -20.10 -0.78 4.53
C TYR A 48 -21.47 -0.19 4.90
N ARG A 49 -22.02 0.61 3.98
CA ARG A 49 -23.33 1.21 4.15
C ARG A 49 -24.44 0.17 4.00
N GLN A 50 -25.58 0.47 4.58
CA GLN A 50 -26.80 -0.32 4.39
C GLN A 50 -27.81 0.54 3.61
N PRO A 51 -28.19 0.14 2.39
CA PRO A 51 -29.17 0.87 1.59
C PRO A 51 -30.53 0.80 2.26
N THR A 52 -31.31 1.88 2.15
CA THR A 52 -32.69 1.96 2.66
C THR A 52 -33.74 1.85 1.56
N LYS A 53 -33.33 1.95 0.31
CA LYS A 53 -34.17 1.87 -0.89
C LYS A 53 -33.35 1.30 -2.04
N PHE A 54 -34.00 1.10 -3.19
CA PHE A 54 -33.28 0.81 -4.42
C PHE A 54 -32.41 2.01 -4.83
N GLU A 55 -31.15 1.75 -5.12
CA GLU A 55 -30.17 2.73 -5.58
C GLU A 55 -29.36 2.10 -6.70
N LEU A 56 -29.03 2.88 -7.72
CA LEU A 56 -28.12 2.51 -8.79
C LEU A 56 -27.16 3.67 -9.02
N SER A 57 -25.87 3.39 -9.00
CA SER A 57 -24.78 4.33 -9.26
C SER A 57 -23.88 3.76 -10.34
N GLY A 58 -23.52 4.55 -11.32
CA GLY A 58 -22.61 4.18 -12.39
C GLY A 58 -21.65 5.30 -12.71
N GLU A 59 -20.43 4.94 -13.07
CA GLU A 59 -19.39 5.84 -13.57
C GLU A 59 -18.73 5.19 -14.78
N ALA A 60 -18.51 5.96 -15.82
CA ALA A 60 -17.73 5.57 -16.98
C ALA A 60 -16.68 6.65 -17.27
N SER A 61 -15.46 6.23 -17.57
CA SER A 61 -14.34 7.11 -17.89
C SER A 61 -13.42 6.47 -18.94
N LEU A 62 -12.45 7.23 -19.44
CA LEU A 62 -11.45 6.72 -20.38
C LEU A 62 -10.57 5.61 -19.79
N ILE A 63 -10.45 5.56 -18.47
CA ILE A 63 -9.63 4.54 -17.77
C ILE A 63 -10.45 3.40 -17.19
N GLY A 64 -11.76 3.32 -17.49
CA GLY A 64 -12.63 2.25 -17.03
C GLY A 64 -13.97 2.71 -16.53
N GLY A 65 -14.65 1.87 -15.75
CA GLY A 65 -15.96 2.17 -15.22
C GLY A 65 -16.29 1.37 -13.97
N ARG A 66 -17.35 1.78 -13.29
CA ARG A 66 -17.91 1.09 -12.14
C ARG A 66 -19.43 1.14 -12.17
N LEU A 67 -20.04 0.11 -11.63
CA LEU A 67 -21.47 0.01 -11.44
C LEU A 67 -21.76 -0.54 -10.06
N SER A 68 -22.61 0.14 -9.31
CA SER A 68 -22.97 -0.24 -7.94
C SER A 68 -24.48 -0.17 -7.76
N THR A 69 -25.07 -1.16 -7.10
CA THR A 69 -26.48 -1.15 -6.76
C THR A 69 -26.71 -1.44 -5.29
N GLY A 70 -27.63 -0.70 -4.70
CA GLY A 70 -28.16 -0.92 -3.37
C GLY A 70 -29.61 -1.40 -3.46
N LEU A 71 -29.94 -2.46 -2.73
CA LEU A 71 -31.27 -3.03 -2.64
C LEU A 71 -31.72 -3.09 -1.19
N ALA A 72 -32.98 -2.74 -0.93
CA ALA A 72 -33.60 -2.91 0.37
C ALA A 72 -35.02 -3.46 0.23
N SER A 73 -35.37 -4.45 1.04
CA SER A 73 -36.75 -4.91 1.14
C SER A 73 -37.65 -3.84 1.79
N LYS A 74 -38.95 -3.85 1.47
CA LYS A 74 -39.91 -2.87 2.02
C LYS A 74 -39.92 -2.80 3.56
N ASN A 75 -39.70 -3.93 4.21
CA ASN A 75 -39.59 -4.03 5.68
C ASN A 75 -38.16 -3.82 6.20
N GLN A 76 -37.21 -3.48 5.34
CA GLN A 76 -35.79 -3.26 5.63
C GLN A 76 -35.09 -4.41 6.38
N LYS A 77 -35.65 -5.62 6.33
CA LYS A 77 -35.01 -6.81 6.91
C LYS A 77 -33.87 -7.34 6.04
N PHE A 78 -33.99 -7.22 4.72
CA PHE A 78 -32.96 -7.60 3.78
C PHE A 78 -32.40 -6.37 3.07
N THR A 79 -31.06 -6.25 3.09
CA THR A 79 -30.33 -5.26 2.31
C THR A 79 -29.19 -5.91 1.55
N ALA A 80 -28.90 -5.42 0.35
CA ALA A 80 -27.78 -5.87 -0.46
C ALA A 80 -27.07 -4.69 -1.11
N LEU A 81 -25.76 -4.75 -1.12
CA LEU A 81 -24.89 -3.91 -1.95
C LEU A 81 -24.14 -4.82 -2.90
N LEU A 82 -24.17 -4.50 -4.17
CA LEU A 82 -23.43 -5.20 -5.23
C LEU A 82 -22.65 -4.14 -6.01
N SER A 83 -21.40 -4.42 -6.32
CA SER A 83 -20.59 -3.50 -7.11
C SER A 83 -19.57 -4.24 -7.95
N GLY A 84 -19.41 -3.79 -9.20
CA GLY A 84 -18.38 -4.23 -10.12
C GLY A 84 -17.56 -3.02 -10.59
N ARG A 85 -16.25 -3.20 -10.70
CA ARG A 85 -15.33 -2.20 -11.23
C ARG A 85 -14.44 -2.83 -12.29
N TYR A 86 -14.18 -2.06 -13.32
CA TYR A 86 -13.18 -2.38 -14.33
C TYR A 86 -12.30 -1.15 -14.56
N ARG A 87 -10.99 -1.35 -14.61
CA ARG A 87 -10.03 -0.30 -14.94
C ARG A 87 -8.98 -0.83 -15.92
N ASN A 88 -8.71 -0.02 -16.93
CA ASN A 88 -7.64 -0.23 -17.88
C ASN A 88 -7.04 1.14 -18.20
N THR A 89 -5.80 1.36 -17.83
CA THR A 89 -5.13 2.65 -18.02
C THR A 89 -4.39 2.75 -19.35
N ASN A 90 -4.42 1.72 -20.17
CA ASN A 90 -3.68 1.63 -21.43
C ASN A 90 -3.96 2.81 -22.38
N LEU A 91 -5.24 3.21 -22.51
CA LEU A 91 -5.60 4.36 -23.38
C LEU A 91 -4.91 5.67 -22.98
N VAL A 92 -4.67 5.86 -21.67
CA VAL A 92 -3.99 7.06 -21.17
C VAL A 92 -2.48 6.90 -21.22
N LEU A 93 -1.95 5.74 -20.85
CA LEU A 93 -0.51 5.48 -20.84
C LEU A 93 0.09 5.48 -22.26
N ASN A 94 -0.63 4.95 -23.24
CA ASN A 94 -0.16 4.95 -24.64
C ASN A 94 -0.13 6.34 -25.28
N THR A 95 -0.70 7.36 -24.65
CA THR A 95 -0.56 8.76 -25.10
C THR A 95 0.70 9.43 -24.56
N LEU A 96 1.37 8.80 -23.59
CA LEU A 96 2.63 9.25 -23.04
C LEU A 96 3.77 8.61 -23.84
N ASN A 97 4.78 9.39 -24.18
CA ASN A 97 6.02 8.87 -24.76
C ASN A 97 6.83 8.23 -23.63
N GLU A 98 6.49 7.00 -23.26
CA GLU A 98 7.21 6.26 -22.25
C GLU A 98 8.06 5.14 -22.86
N ASP A 99 9.20 4.86 -22.23
CA ASP A 99 10.18 3.84 -22.65
C ASP A 99 9.69 2.40 -22.44
N THR A 100 8.41 2.22 -22.12
CA THR A 100 7.85 0.90 -21.78
C THR A 100 6.36 0.87 -22.06
N ASP A 101 5.88 -0.16 -22.75
CA ASP A 101 4.45 -0.44 -22.84
C ASP A 101 4.01 -1.14 -21.58
N PHE A 102 3.30 -0.42 -20.72
CA PHE A 102 2.77 -0.93 -19.47
C PHE A 102 1.24 -0.95 -19.54
N ASN A 103 0.65 -2.14 -19.42
CA ASN A 103 -0.78 -2.37 -19.57
C ASN A 103 -1.40 -3.00 -18.31
N PRO A 104 -1.64 -2.22 -17.25
CA PRO A 104 -2.31 -2.70 -16.06
C PRO A 104 -3.81 -2.75 -16.27
N GLN A 105 -4.39 -3.93 -16.01
CA GLN A 105 -5.82 -4.15 -16.02
C GLN A 105 -6.30 -4.63 -14.67
N TYR A 106 -7.42 -4.12 -14.22
CA TYR A 106 -8.04 -4.49 -12.96
C TYR A 106 -9.52 -4.70 -13.12
N MET A 107 -10.03 -5.77 -12.52
CA MET A 107 -11.46 -6.04 -12.41
C MET A 107 -11.76 -6.56 -11.02
N ASP A 108 -12.82 -6.06 -10.40
CA ASP A 108 -13.35 -6.64 -9.18
C ASP A 108 -14.87 -6.69 -9.14
N PHE A 109 -15.35 -7.59 -8.31
CA PHE A 109 -16.75 -7.69 -7.93
C PHE A 109 -16.85 -7.83 -6.41
N GLN A 110 -17.71 -7.00 -5.81
CA GLN A 110 -17.93 -6.96 -4.37
C GLN A 110 -19.41 -7.10 -4.05
N THR A 111 -19.72 -7.84 -3.01
CA THR A 111 -21.08 -7.97 -2.49
C THR A 111 -21.10 -7.84 -0.97
N TYR A 112 -22.13 -7.19 -0.46
CA TYR A 112 -22.46 -7.17 0.96
C TYR A 112 -23.95 -7.40 1.12
N LEU A 113 -24.30 -8.52 1.72
CA LEU A 113 -25.67 -8.91 2.01
C LEU A 113 -25.89 -8.81 3.52
N ASN A 114 -27.04 -8.31 3.92
CA ASN A 114 -27.44 -8.29 5.32
C ASN A 114 -28.90 -8.67 5.45
N TYR A 115 -29.20 -9.60 6.38
CA TYR A 115 -30.54 -10.09 6.66
C TYR A 115 -30.83 -10.06 8.16
N LYS A 116 -31.74 -9.19 8.58
CA LYS A 116 -32.22 -9.09 9.93
C LYS A 116 -33.39 -10.07 10.12
N ILE A 117 -33.12 -11.22 10.73
CA ILE A 117 -34.15 -12.24 11.00
C ILE A 117 -35.17 -11.66 11.98
N ASN A 118 -34.69 -11.12 13.09
CA ASN A 118 -35.47 -10.42 14.12
C ASN A 118 -34.55 -9.45 14.89
N ASP A 119 -35.04 -8.87 15.99
CA ASP A 119 -34.25 -7.89 16.78
C ASP A 119 -33.04 -8.48 17.49
N LYS A 120 -32.98 -9.81 17.65
CA LYS A 120 -31.88 -10.51 18.29
C LYS A 120 -30.89 -11.13 17.31
N TRP A 121 -31.32 -11.49 16.10
CA TRP A 121 -30.52 -12.21 15.14
C TRP A 121 -30.39 -11.46 13.81
N ALA A 122 -29.16 -11.32 13.36
CA ALA A 122 -28.85 -10.81 12.03
C ALA A 122 -27.75 -11.67 11.39
N LEU A 123 -27.87 -11.85 10.08
CA LEU A 123 -26.90 -12.54 9.23
C LEU A 123 -26.32 -11.52 8.25
N SER A 124 -25.04 -11.61 8.00
CA SER A 124 -24.43 -10.85 6.90
C SER A 124 -23.40 -11.68 6.15
N PHE A 125 -23.19 -11.32 4.89
CA PHE A 125 -22.20 -11.93 4.03
C PHE A 125 -21.46 -10.88 3.25
N ILE A 126 -20.11 -10.95 3.25
CA ILE A 126 -19.25 -10.17 2.39
C ILE A 126 -18.58 -11.13 1.41
N GLY A 127 -18.68 -10.82 0.11
CA GLY A 127 -17.97 -11.49 -0.95
C GLY A 127 -17.09 -10.52 -1.72
N TYR A 128 -15.94 -10.99 -2.13
CA TYR A 128 -14.98 -10.22 -2.93
C TYR A 128 -14.28 -11.15 -3.91
N TRP A 129 -14.20 -10.72 -5.15
CA TRP A 129 -13.42 -11.33 -6.19
C TRP A 129 -12.66 -10.24 -6.95
N SER A 130 -11.40 -10.46 -7.26
CA SER A 130 -10.64 -9.55 -8.12
C SER A 130 -9.64 -10.29 -9.00
N LYS A 131 -9.32 -9.64 -10.11
CA LYS A 131 -8.25 -10.02 -11.03
C LYS A 131 -7.47 -8.77 -11.41
N ASN A 132 -6.15 -8.83 -11.23
CA ASN A 132 -5.20 -7.85 -11.75
C ASN A 132 -4.30 -8.54 -12.76
N ASP A 133 -4.18 -8.00 -13.94
CA ASP A 133 -3.22 -8.42 -14.95
C ASP A 133 -2.27 -7.24 -15.21
N TYR A 134 -0.97 -7.54 -15.26
CA TYR A 134 0.06 -6.57 -15.61
C TYR A 134 0.88 -7.15 -16.74
N GLU A 135 0.84 -6.51 -17.88
CA GLU A 135 1.73 -6.80 -18.99
C GLU A 135 2.70 -5.63 -19.15
N MET A 136 3.97 -5.93 -19.25
CA MET A 136 5.01 -4.94 -19.50
C MET A 136 5.88 -5.42 -20.65
N ILE A 137 6.01 -4.58 -21.67
CA ILE A 137 6.90 -4.78 -22.82
C ILE A 137 7.89 -3.62 -22.81
N PRO A 138 9.16 -3.86 -22.41
CA PRO A 138 10.15 -2.80 -22.40
C PRO A 138 10.50 -2.38 -23.83
N LYS A 139 10.67 -1.07 -24.02
CA LYS A 139 11.09 -0.47 -25.29
C LYS A 139 12.55 -0.09 -25.25
N VAL A 140 13.13 0.17 -26.39
CA VAL A 140 14.50 0.71 -26.50
C VAL A 140 14.60 1.97 -25.65
N LYS A 141 15.59 2.01 -24.79
CA LYS A 141 15.89 3.14 -23.92
C LYS A 141 17.21 3.75 -24.29
N GLU A 142 17.24 5.06 -24.46
CA GLU A 142 18.44 5.83 -24.69
C GLU A 142 18.67 6.78 -23.51
N VAL A 143 19.89 6.82 -23.00
CA VAL A 143 20.28 7.68 -21.88
C VAL A 143 21.57 8.40 -22.25
N ASP A 144 21.51 9.72 -22.26
CA ASP A 144 22.68 10.57 -22.44
C ASP A 144 23.30 10.87 -21.07
N PHE A 145 24.60 10.69 -20.96
CA PHE A 145 25.36 10.90 -19.71
C PHE A 145 26.81 11.29 -20.01
N GLY A 146 27.65 11.38 -18.98
CA GLY A 146 29.04 11.79 -19.12
C GLY A 146 29.25 13.29 -18.91
N SER A 147 30.32 13.84 -19.46
CA SER A 147 30.68 15.25 -19.36
C SER A 147 30.52 15.99 -20.68
N LEU A 148 30.52 17.31 -20.65
CA LEU A 148 30.53 18.12 -21.85
C LEU A 148 31.74 17.84 -22.78
N GLN A 149 32.83 17.30 -22.21
CA GLN A 149 34.05 16.96 -22.98
C GLN A 149 34.02 15.51 -23.48
N THR A 150 33.26 14.66 -22.85
CA THR A 150 33.08 13.25 -23.21
C THR A 150 31.61 12.88 -23.08
N PRO A 151 30.76 13.33 -24.02
CA PRO A 151 29.36 12.96 -24.01
C PRO A 151 29.21 11.48 -24.41
N LEU A 152 28.42 10.75 -23.64
CA LEU A 152 28.17 9.33 -23.77
C LEU A 152 26.67 9.10 -23.95
N LYS A 153 26.31 8.12 -24.76
CA LYS A 153 24.94 7.62 -24.90
C LYS A 153 24.92 6.12 -24.69
N LEU A 154 24.09 5.66 -23.77
CA LEU A 154 23.76 4.26 -23.61
C LEU A 154 22.43 3.98 -24.30
N SER A 155 22.43 3.06 -25.24
CA SER A 155 21.21 2.51 -25.84
C SER A 155 21.00 1.09 -25.30
N VAL A 156 19.81 0.84 -24.76
CA VAL A 156 19.41 -0.47 -24.26
C VAL A 156 18.30 -1.01 -25.15
N PHE A 157 18.58 -2.11 -25.81
CA PHE A 157 17.62 -2.83 -26.63
C PHE A 157 17.01 -3.96 -25.82
N TYR A 158 15.70 -4.13 -25.89
CA TYR A 158 14.99 -5.16 -25.17
C TYR A 158 14.26 -6.11 -26.11
N ASP A 159 14.19 -7.37 -25.71
CA ASP A 159 13.33 -8.40 -26.31
C ASP A 159 12.66 -9.20 -25.20
N GLY A 160 11.39 -9.52 -25.39
CA GLY A 160 10.60 -10.25 -24.40
C GLY A 160 9.59 -9.39 -23.65
N LYS A 161 8.99 -9.97 -22.63
CA LYS A 161 7.94 -9.32 -21.82
C LYS A 161 7.83 -9.87 -20.41
N GLU A 162 7.13 -9.14 -19.60
CA GLU A 162 6.64 -9.53 -18.28
C GLU A 162 5.11 -9.64 -18.31
N ASP A 163 4.56 -10.69 -17.69
CA ASP A 163 3.13 -11.00 -17.61
C ASP A 163 2.81 -11.47 -16.20
N ASP A 164 2.28 -10.58 -15.39
CA ASP A 164 1.95 -10.86 -13.99
C ASP A 164 0.45 -10.89 -13.78
N GLN A 165 -0.01 -11.83 -12.98
CA GLN A 165 -1.41 -11.99 -12.66
C GLN A 165 -1.65 -12.20 -11.17
N TYR A 166 -2.60 -11.44 -10.61
CA TYR A 166 -3.04 -11.56 -9.21
C TYR A 166 -4.53 -11.81 -9.17
N LYS A 167 -4.94 -12.94 -8.60
CA LYS A 167 -6.35 -13.30 -8.42
C LYS A 167 -6.68 -13.45 -6.95
N ASN A 168 -7.75 -12.80 -6.50
CA ASN A 168 -8.22 -12.89 -5.13
C ASN A 168 -9.68 -13.33 -5.10
N VAL A 169 -10.01 -14.21 -4.16
CA VAL A 169 -11.37 -14.59 -3.80
C VAL A 169 -11.49 -14.56 -2.30
N MET A 170 -12.52 -13.91 -1.77
CA MET A 170 -12.80 -13.87 -0.33
C MET A 170 -14.30 -13.97 -0.08
N GLY A 171 -14.65 -14.72 0.95
CA GLY A 171 -16.00 -14.75 1.50
C GLY A 171 -15.97 -14.71 3.02
N THR A 172 -16.88 -13.95 3.63
CA THR A 172 -17.08 -13.92 5.07
C THR A 172 -18.56 -13.97 5.37
N ALA A 173 -18.99 -14.98 6.12
CA ALA A 173 -20.33 -15.08 6.68
C ALA A 173 -20.30 -14.70 8.16
N THR A 174 -21.19 -13.81 8.56
CA THR A 174 -21.28 -13.31 9.94
C THR A 174 -22.66 -13.58 10.51
N VAL A 175 -22.70 -14.15 11.69
CA VAL A 175 -23.89 -14.28 12.54
C VAL A 175 -23.76 -13.32 13.70
N ASN A 176 -24.70 -12.42 13.86
CA ASN A 176 -24.77 -11.50 14.99
C ASN A 176 -25.97 -11.86 15.88
N PHE A 177 -25.72 -12.08 17.17
CA PHE A 177 -26.72 -12.45 18.16
C PHE A 177 -26.71 -11.48 19.35
N LYS A 178 -27.84 -10.79 19.56
CA LYS A 178 -28.07 -9.82 20.65
C LYS A 178 -29.20 -10.33 21.54
N PRO A 179 -28.94 -11.20 22.52
CA PRO A 179 -30.01 -11.71 23.39
C PRO A 179 -30.71 -10.61 24.16
N ASN A 180 -30.00 -9.56 24.54
CA ASN A 180 -30.49 -8.38 25.23
C ASN A 180 -29.61 -7.15 24.90
N LYS A 181 -29.89 -5.99 25.52
CA LYS A 181 -29.15 -4.73 25.28
C LYS A 181 -27.70 -4.74 25.78
N LYS A 182 -27.34 -5.67 26.69
CA LYS A 182 -26.02 -5.72 27.30
C LYS A 182 -25.05 -6.66 26.57
N TRP A 183 -25.55 -7.68 25.89
CA TRP A 183 -24.73 -8.70 25.25
C TRP A 183 -24.85 -8.64 23.73
N ASN A 184 -23.69 -8.73 23.06
CA ASN A 184 -23.61 -8.90 21.63
C ASN A 184 -22.55 -9.98 21.30
N PHE A 185 -22.97 -11.04 20.64
CA PHE A 185 -22.11 -12.11 20.13
C PHE A 185 -22.02 -12.01 18.61
N THR A 186 -20.82 -12.11 18.09
CA THR A 186 -20.57 -12.13 16.65
C THR A 186 -19.71 -13.32 16.31
N LEU A 187 -20.21 -14.19 15.46
CA LEU A 187 -19.47 -15.31 14.87
C LEU A 187 -19.20 -15.00 13.39
N ASP A 188 -17.95 -14.92 13.04
CA ASP A 188 -17.48 -14.78 11.67
C ASP A 188 -16.87 -16.10 11.20
N ALA A 189 -17.28 -16.61 10.04
CA ALA A 189 -16.59 -17.67 9.31
C ALA A 189 -16.10 -17.11 7.99
N PHE A 190 -14.83 -17.31 7.66
CA PHE A 190 -14.24 -16.69 6.47
C PHE A 190 -13.34 -17.66 5.72
N GLY A 191 -13.27 -17.42 4.42
CA GLY A 191 -12.33 -18.06 3.50
C GLY A 191 -11.71 -17.04 2.57
N TYR A 192 -10.46 -17.26 2.25
CA TYR A 192 -9.69 -16.39 1.38
C TYR A 192 -8.74 -17.23 0.53
N GLN A 193 -8.63 -16.90 -0.77
CA GLN A 193 -7.65 -17.46 -1.67
C GLN A 193 -6.99 -16.33 -2.46
N ASN A 194 -5.69 -16.35 -2.52
CA ASN A 194 -4.88 -15.50 -3.38
C ASN A 194 -4.01 -16.39 -4.26
N ARG A 195 -3.91 -16.06 -5.55
CA ARG A 195 -2.95 -16.64 -6.48
C ARG A 195 -2.19 -15.53 -7.16
N GLU A 196 -0.87 -15.60 -7.07
CA GLU A 196 0.07 -14.69 -7.72
C GLU A 196 0.91 -15.45 -8.73
N ARG A 197 1.03 -14.90 -9.94
CA ARG A 197 1.95 -15.36 -10.98
C ARG A 197 2.80 -14.19 -11.41
N GLU A 198 4.08 -14.36 -11.38
CA GLU A 198 5.06 -13.37 -11.85
C GLU A 198 5.93 -14.08 -12.92
N TYR A 199 5.61 -13.84 -14.19
CA TYR A 199 6.25 -14.51 -15.32
C TYR A 199 6.91 -13.46 -16.19
N TYR A 200 8.22 -13.51 -16.29
CA TYR A 200 8.96 -12.69 -17.24
C TYR A 200 10.08 -13.47 -17.90
N SER A 201 10.42 -13.03 -19.09
CA SER A 201 11.62 -13.42 -19.83
C SER A 201 12.01 -12.22 -20.68
N ILE A 202 13.02 -11.50 -20.25
CA ILE A 202 13.44 -10.24 -20.86
C ILE A 202 14.93 -10.33 -21.13
N ALA A 203 15.29 -10.27 -22.40
CA ALA A 203 16.65 -10.09 -22.86
C ALA A 203 16.92 -8.61 -23.10
N SER A 204 18.09 -8.12 -22.71
CA SER A 204 18.55 -6.79 -23.01
C SER A 204 19.95 -6.81 -23.57
N ALA A 205 20.22 -5.93 -24.53
CA ALA A 205 21.54 -5.70 -25.12
C ALA A 205 21.91 -4.23 -24.96
N TYR A 206 23.15 -3.97 -24.59
CA TYR A 206 23.64 -2.65 -24.27
C TYR A 206 24.64 -2.18 -25.33
N MET A 207 24.44 -0.96 -25.84
CA MET A 207 25.35 -0.31 -26.77
C MET A 207 25.76 1.05 -26.19
N LEU A 208 27.05 1.26 -25.98
CA LEU A 208 27.62 2.53 -25.54
C LEU A 208 28.20 3.28 -26.73
N GLN A 209 27.83 4.54 -26.88
CA GLN A 209 28.33 5.42 -27.92
C GLN A 209 29.04 6.63 -27.29
N THR A 210 30.17 7.01 -27.88
CA THR A 210 30.87 8.26 -27.58
C THR A 210 30.62 9.26 -28.70
N PHE A 211 30.46 10.54 -28.34
CA PHE A 211 30.17 11.61 -29.27
C PHE A 211 31.27 12.66 -29.27
N ASP A 212 31.46 13.30 -30.44
CA ASP A 212 32.27 14.49 -30.54
C ASP A 212 31.55 15.66 -29.84
N PRO A 213 32.19 16.30 -28.85
CA PRO A 213 31.54 17.36 -28.05
C PRO A 213 31.26 18.63 -28.87
N VAL A 214 31.85 18.79 -30.04
CA VAL A 214 31.69 19.98 -30.89
C VAL A 214 30.68 19.75 -32.02
N THR A 215 30.77 18.60 -32.67
CA THR A 215 29.89 18.28 -33.84
C THR A 215 28.64 17.53 -33.44
N GLY A 216 28.65 16.85 -32.27
CA GLY A 216 27.56 15.96 -31.83
C GLY A 216 27.47 14.67 -32.65
N GLU A 217 28.46 14.35 -33.45
CA GLU A 217 28.50 13.12 -34.25
C GLU A 217 29.07 11.95 -33.45
N PRO A 218 28.58 10.72 -33.64
CA PRO A 218 29.12 9.54 -32.94
C PRO A 218 30.57 9.26 -33.43
N ILE A 219 31.48 9.17 -32.47
CA ILE A 219 32.89 8.84 -32.71
C ILE A 219 33.06 7.34 -32.74
N THR A 220 32.53 6.64 -31.75
CA THR A 220 32.69 5.21 -31.56
C THR A 220 31.45 4.60 -30.95
N SER A 221 31.14 3.37 -31.34
CA SER A 221 30.06 2.55 -30.80
C SER A 221 30.62 1.22 -30.32
N TYR A 222 30.27 0.83 -29.11
CA TYR A 222 30.70 -0.43 -28.50
C TYR A 222 29.48 -1.24 -28.08
N ASP A 223 29.45 -2.51 -28.46
CA ASP A 223 28.54 -3.46 -27.84
C ASP A 223 29.15 -3.84 -26.49
N VAL A 224 28.47 -3.40 -25.43
CA VAL A 224 29.01 -3.50 -24.07
C VAL A 224 28.45 -4.66 -23.28
N GLY A 225 27.61 -5.46 -23.90
CA GLY A 225 27.12 -6.70 -23.33
C GLY A 225 25.62 -6.85 -23.32
N GLY A 226 25.13 -7.77 -22.52
CA GLY A 226 23.71 -8.09 -22.41
C GLY A 226 23.36 -8.78 -21.12
N GLN A 227 22.05 -8.87 -20.89
CA GLN A 227 21.47 -9.50 -19.71
C GLN A 227 20.20 -10.25 -20.11
N ILE A 228 19.96 -11.38 -19.47
CA ILE A 228 18.68 -12.10 -19.59
C ILE A 228 18.12 -12.32 -18.20
N ASP A 229 16.95 -11.76 -17.96
CA ASP A 229 16.17 -11.95 -16.74
C ASP A 229 15.02 -12.93 -17.01
N HIS A 230 14.91 -13.95 -16.17
CA HIS A 230 13.84 -14.94 -16.29
C HIS A 230 13.21 -15.24 -14.95
N ALA A 231 11.88 -15.33 -14.92
CA ALA A 231 11.15 -15.84 -13.76
C ALA A 231 9.89 -16.59 -14.15
N ARG A 232 9.59 -17.59 -13.34
CA ARG A 232 8.34 -18.35 -13.35
C ARG A 232 7.95 -18.62 -11.89
N ASN A 233 7.30 -17.64 -11.28
CA ASN A 233 6.90 -17.70 -9.89
C ASN A 233 5.38 -17.89 -9.80
N ASP A 234 4.94 -18.86 -9.02
CA ASP A 234 3.53 -19.13 -8.74
C ASP A 234 3.36 -19.29 -7.24
N LEU A 235 2.60 -18.40 -6.63
CA LEU A 235 2.26 -18.43 -5.21
C LEU A 235 0.75 -18.64 -5.07
N LEU A 236 0.35 -19.67 -4.35
CA LEU A 236 -1.04 -19.94 -4.00
C LEU A 236 -1.20 -19.96 -2.48
N VAL A 237 -2.06 -19.09 -1.99
CA VAL A 237 -2.39 -18.98 -0.57
C VAL A 237 -3.87 -19.23 -0.39
N LYS A 238 -4.23 -20.15 0.48
CA LYS A 238 -5.59 -20.36 0.95
C LYS A 238 -5.62 -20.20 2.45
N THR A 239 -6.57 -19.45 2.96
CA THR A 239 -6.80 -19.28 4.41
C THR A 239 -8.25 -19.50 4.72
N MET A 240 -8.54 -20.31 5.73
CA MET A 240 -9.88 -20.52 6.26
C MET A 240 -9.86 -20.28 7.76
N GLY A 241 -10.93 -19.76 8.31
CA GLY A 241 -10.98 -19.55 9.74
C GLY A 241 -12.34 -19.14 10.26
N ALA A 242 -12.40 -19.08 11.58
CA ALA A 242 -13.55 -18.60 12.32
C ALA A 242 -13.12 -17.69 13.46
N GLN A 243 -13.94 -16.72 13.79
CA GLN A 243 -13.74 -15.82 14.91
C GLN A 243 -15.04 -15.66 15.70
N LEU A 244 -14.96 -15.86 17.00
CA LEU A 244 -16.05 -15.55 17.93
C LEU A 244 -15.67 -14.30 18.73
N LYS A 245 -16.55 -13.29 18.73
CA LYS A 245 -16.44 -12.07 19.53
C LYS A 245 -17.65 -11.96 20.45
N SER A 246 -17.41 -11.63 21.69
CA SER A 246 -18.43 -11.34 22.69
C SER A 246 -18.18 -9.95 23.28
N ARG A 247 -19.18 -9.09 23.23
CA ARG A 247 -19.17 -7.78 23.89
C ARG A 247 -20.24 -7.78 24.98
N PHE A 248 -19.81 -7.39 26.18
CA PHE A 248 -20.68 -7.13 27.32
C PHE A 248 -20.65 -5.67 27.72
N SER A 249 -21.77 -4.97 27.59
CA SER A 249 -21.96 -3.56 27.94
C SER A 249 -22.92 -3.47 29.13
N PRO A 250 -22.42 -3.50 30.38
CA PRO A 250 -23.29 -3.41 31.58
C PRO A 250 -24.05 -2.09 31.64
N ASP A 251 -23.44 -1.03 31.13
CA ASP A 251 -23.99 0.31 31.00
C ASP A 251 -23.52 0.99 29.69
N VAL A 252 -23.97 2.21 29.40
CA VAL A 252 -23.66 2.96 28.17
C VAL A 252 -22.21 3.46 28.09
N ASN A 253 -21.47 3.37 29.18
CA ASN A 253 -20.12 3.90 29.32
C ASN A 253 -19.05 2.82 29.47
N THR A 254 -19.44 1.55 29.66
CA THR A 254 -18.52 0.47 29.97
C THR A 254 -18.72 -0.66 28.98
N ASP A 255 -17.62 -1.09 28.34
CA ASP A 255 -17.59 -2.24 27.45
C ASP A 255 -16.47 -3.21 27.83
N TYR A 256 -16.80 -4.49 27.88
CA TYR A 256 -15.85 -5.62 27.92
C TYR A 256 -15.98 -6.36 26.61
N GLU A 257 -14.86 -6.63 25.94
CA GLU A 257 -14.85 -7.38 24.70
C GLU A 257 -13.83 -8.52 24.78
N ILE A 258 -14.25 -9.73 24.41
CA ILE A 258 -13.41 -10.91 24.33
C ILE A 258 -13.57 -11.48 22.93
N GLY A 259 -12.48 -11.91 22.33
CA GLY A 259 -12.51 -12.57 21.04
C GLY A 259 -11.51 -13.71 20.96
N VAL A 260 -11.91 -14.75 20.24
CA VAL A 260 -11.04 -15.90 19.91
C VAL A 260 -11.13 -16.10 18.40
N LYS A 261 -9.99 -16.30 17.75
CA LYS A 261 -9.88 -16.52 16.31
C LYS A 261 -9.01 -17.74 16.05
N PHE A 262 -9.48 -18.58 15.15
CA PHE A 262 -8.77 -19.72 14.60
C PHE A 262 -8.60 -19.52 13.10
N GLU A 263 -7.38 -19.78 12.58
CA GLU A 263 -7.05 -19.71 11.16
C GLU A 263 -6.19 -20.90 10.77
N LYS A 264 -6.51 -21.51 9.64
CA LYS A 264 -5.68 -22.50 8.96
C LYS A 264 -5.27 -21.92 7.61
N GLU A 265 -3.97 -21.92 7.34
CA GLU A 265 -3.39 -21.46 6.08
C GLU A 265 -2.91 -22.67 5.28
N ASP A 266 -2.94 -22.57 3.96
CA ASP A 266 -2.37 -23.54 3.01
C ASP A 266 -1.60 -22.72 1.98
N LEU A 267 -0.29 -22.87 1.97
CA LEU A 267 0.63 -22.03 1.22
C LEU A 267 1.49 -22.89 0.32
N GLU A 268 1.37 -22.70 -0.99
CA GLU A 268 2.21 -23.30 -2.02
C GLU A 268 2.98 -22.20 -2.73
N ASP A 269 4.33 -22.24 -2.68
CA ASP A 269 5.21 -21.26 -3.33
C ASP A 269 6.21 -21.99 -4.23
N ASN A 270 6.07 -21.78 -5.53
CA ASN A 270 7.00 -22.29 -6.54
C ASN A 270 7.75 -21.11 -7.16
N THR A 271 9.04 -21.05 -6.94
CA THR A 271 9.92 -20.00 -7.43
C THR A 271 10.94 -20.61 -8.38
N ASN A 272 11.11 -20.01 -9.54
CA ASN A 272 12.20 -20.31 -10.46
C ASN A 272 12.62 -19.00 -11.15
N GLU A 273 13.68 -18.41 -10.62
CA GLU A 273 14.25 -17.17 -11.16
C GLU A 273 15.72 -17.38 -11.47
N TRP A 274 16.18 -16.83 -12.57
CA TRP A 274 17.60 -16.77 -12.89
C TRP A 274 17.94 -15.52 -13.70
N GLN A 275 19.18 -15.11 -13.61
CA GLN A 275 19.73 -14.01 -14.37
C GLN A 275 21.06 -14.42 -15.00
N LEU A 276 21.15 -14.21 -16.30
CA LEU A 276 22.39 -14.25 -17.03
C LEU A 276 22.87 -12.83 -17.29
N VAL A 277 24.18 -12.60 -17.14
CA VAL A 277 24.82 -11.31 -17.41
C VAL A 277 26.07 -11.54 -18.24
N ASP A 278 26.38 -10.53 -19.05
CA ASP A 278 27.62 -10.57 -19.84
C ASP A 278 28.87 -10.47 -18.94
N SER A 279 30.05 -10.65 -19.48
CA SER A 279 31.31 -10.60 -18.73
C SER A 279 31.95 -9.22 -18.65
N LEU A 280 31.47 -8.19 -19.35
CA LEU A 280 32.15 -6.90 -19.47
C LEU A 280 31.86 -5.87 -18.34
N GLY A 281 30.86 -6.05 -17.49
CA GLY A 281 30.69 -5.25 -16.31
C GLY A 281 29.74 -4.05 -16.42
N TYR A 282 29.00 -3.92 -17.48
CA TYR A 282 28.10 -2.79 -17.69
C TYR A 282 26.72 -3.00 -17.03
N SER A 283 26.30 -4.23 -16.84
CA SER A 283 25.11 -4.55 -16.06
C SER A 283 25.47 -4.70 -14.58
N THR A 284 24.99 -3.80 -13.77
CA THR A 284 25.22 -3.85 -12.31
C THR A 284 24.17 -4.69 -11.60
N PRO A 285 24.57 -5.31 -10.45
CA PRO A 285 25.87 -5.40 -9.81
C PRO A 285 26.72 -6.53 -10.40
N ARG A 286 27.99 -6.35 -10.41
CA ARG A 286 28.94 -7.30 -10.97
C ARG A 286 30.06 -7.66 -10.05
N ASP A 287 30.43 -8.94 -10.07
CA ASP A 287 31.74 -9.38 -9.62
C ASP A 287 32.81 -8.84 -10.57
N PHE A 288 33.86 -8.27 -10.04
CA PHE A 288 34.98 -7.78 -10.84
C PHE A 288 35.66 -8.97 -11.52
N VAL A 289 35.82 -8.89 -12.85
CA VAL A 289 36.55 -9.89 -13.63
C VAL A 289 37.87 -9.28 -14.09
N LEU A 290 38.98 -9.97 -13.88
CA LEU A 290 40.30 -9.48 -14.28
C LEU A 290 40.40 -9.30 -15.80
N PRO A 291 41.04 -8.21 -16.27
CA PRO A 291 41.31 -8.04 -17.68
C PRO A 291 42.08 -9.24 -18.26
N GLY A 292 41.58 -9.84 -19.32
CA GLY A 292 42.16 -11.01 -19.98
C GLY A 292 41.38 -12.32 -19.86
N GLU A 293 40.37 -12.38 -18.97
CA GLU A 293 39.51 -13.56 -18.83
C GLU A 293 38.09 -13.34 -19.45
N LEU A 294 37.93 -12.26 -20.19
CA LEU A 294 36.62 -11.80 -20.65
C LEU A 294 36.34 -12.27 -22.08
N ASP A 295 35.36 -13.14 -22.23
CA ASP A 295 34.69 -13.36 -23.50
C ASP A 295 33.35 -12.63 -23.48
N PRO A 296 33.24 -11.45 -24.13
CA PRO A 296 32.04 -10.66 -24.15
C PRO A 296 30.86 -11.33 -24.83
N SER A 297 31.09 -12.39 -25.59
CA SER A 297 30.04 -13.17 -26.25
C SER A 297 29.34 -14.15 -25.32
N GLN A 298 29.89 -14.39 -24.11
CA GLN A 298 29.33 -15.36 -23.17
C GLN A 298 28.56 -14.68 -22.05
N LEU A 299 27.32 -15.08 -21.90
CA LEU A 299 26.52 -14.76 -20.71
C LEU A 299 26.84 -15.73 -19.58
N ARG A 300 27.01 -15.19 -18.36
CA ARG A 300 27.28 -15.98 -17.16
C ARG A 300 26.06 -15.95 -16.22
N LEU A 301 25.81 -17.09 -15.61
CA LEU A 301 24.77 -17.18 -14.57
C LEU A 301 25.19 -16.36 -13.35
N ARG A 302 24.44 -15.32 -13.05
CA ARG A 302 24.66 -14.46 -11.88
C ARG A 302 24.01 -15.02 -10.63
N TYR A 303 22.74 -15.41 -10.75
CA TYR A 303 22.02 -16.11 -9.71
C TYR A 303 20.98 -17.06 -10.30
N HIS A 304 20.64 -18.08 -9.53
CA HIS A 304 19.52 -18.96 -9.77
C HIS A 304 18.83 -19.23 -8.44
N ILE A 305 17.57 -18.85 -8.33
CA ILE A 305 16.72 -19.07 -7.17
C ILE A 305 15.67 -20.08 -7.56
N ALA A 306 15.67 -21.24 -6.92
CA ALA A 306 14.69 -22.29 -7.17
C ALA A 306 14.17 -22.83 -5.84
N GLY A 307 12.86 -22.72 -5.64
CA GLY A 307 12.20 -23.22 -4.44
C GLY A 307 10.85 -23.82 -4.77
N ALA A 308 10.50 -24.89 -4.07
CA ALA A 308 9.18 -25.50 -4.10
C ALA A 308 8.75 -25.75 -2.65
N ASN A 309 7.99 -24.82 -2.11
CA ASN A 309 7.62 -24.83 -0.70
C ASN A 309 6.13 -25.09 -0.54
N HIS A 310 5.78 -25.94 0.42
CA HIS A 310 4.38 -26.18 0.82
C HIS A 310 4.27 -26.29 2.32
N ILE A 311 3.47 -25.43 2.93
CA ILE A 311 3.21 -25.42 4.38
C ILE A 311 1.72 -25.24 4.66
N GLN A 312 1.28 -25.79 5.80
CA GLN A 312 -0.11 -25.71 6.25
C GLN A 312 -0.22 -25.26 7.71
N PRO A 313 0.26 -24.07 8.06
CA PRO A 313 0.26 -23.61 9.43
C PRO A 313 -1.12 -23.24 9.95
N THR A 314 -1.24 -23.31 11.29
CA THR A 314 -2.41 -22.91 12.05
C THR A 314 -2.07 -21.72 12.95
N ARG A 315 -3.00 -20.79 13.08
CA ARG A 315 -2.91 -19.67 14.02
C ARG A 315 -4.10 -19.65 14.95
N ILE A 316 -3.83 -19.53 16.24
CA ILE A 316 -4.86 -19.30 17.25
C ILE A 316 -4.57 -17.98 17.92
N SER A 317 -5.56 -17.11 18.05
CA SER A 317 -5.39 -15.86 18.77
C SER A 317 -6.60 -15.54 19.63
N ALA A 318 -6.35 -14.93 20.78
CA ALA A 318 -7.39 -14.47 21.69
C ALA A 318 -7.06 -13.06 22.21
N TYR A 319 -8.09 -12.29 22.52
CA TYR A 319 -7.92 -10.99 23.17
C TYR A 319 -9.01 -10.71 24.20
N VAL A 320 -8.65 -9.88 25.16
CA VAL A 320 -9.58 -9.28 26.13
C VAL A 320 -9.33 -7.78 26.11
N GLN A 321 -10.41 -7.00 26.10
CA GLN A 321 -10.37 -5.55 26.05
C GLN A 321 -11.41 -4.97 26.98
N TYR A 322 -11.03 -3.92 27.69
CA TYR A 322 -11.89 -3.10 28.54
C TYR A 322 -11.90 -1.67 28.03
N SER A 323 -13.07 -1.08 27.93
CA SER A 323 -13.26 0.33 27.55
C SER A 323 -14.21 1.01 28.52
N LYS A 324 -13.86 2.20 28.99
CA LYS A 324 -14.70 2.98 29.89
C LYS A 324 -14.66 4.47 29.55
N LYS A 325 -15.83 5.08 29.63
CA LYS A 325 -16.04 6.54 29.60
C LYS A 325 -16.52 6.99 30.95
N PHE A 326 -15.93 8.03 31.51
CA PHE A 326 -16.37 8.58 32.80
C PHE A 326 -15.98 10.06 32.89
N PHE A 327 -16.50 10.75 33.91
CA PHE A 327 -16.15 12.12 34.21
C PHE A 327 -15.14 12.15 35.37
N TRP A 328 -14.12 12.99 35.23
CA TRP A 328 -13.22 13.36 36.32
C TRP A 328 -13.33 14.86 36.52
N GLY A 329 -14.08 15.25 37.56
CA GLY A 329 -14.65 16.61 37.64
C GLY A 329 -15.56 16.84 36.43
N ASP A 330 -15.37 17.93 35.72
CA ASP A 330 -16.13 18.28 34.50
C ASP A 330 -15.50 17.73 33.21
N ASN A 331 -14.34 17.09 33.29
CA ASN A 331 -13.63 16.56 32.13
C ASN A 331 -14.13 15.17 31.75
N ARG A 332 -14.28 14.91 30.46
CA ARG A 332 -14.61 13.56 29.94
C ARG A 332 -13.35 12.75 29.75
N ILE A 333 -13.30 11.57 30.37
CA ILE A 333 -12.18 10.63 30.28
C ILE A 333 -12.61 9.40 29.49
N PHE A 334 -11.71 8.92 28.66
CA PHE A 334 -11.85 7.66 27.92
C PHE A 334 -10.63 6.79 28.19
N VAL A 335 -10.87 5.57 28.62
CA VAL A 335 -9.83 4.57 28.85
C VAL A 335 -10.15 3.34 28.03
N ASN A 336 -9.14 2.82 27.34
CA ASN A 336 -9.20 1.54 26.69
C ASN A 336 -7.92 0.77 27.04
N ALA A 337 -8.05 -0.44 27.52
CA ALA A 337 -6.92 -1.31 27.82
C ALA A 337 -7.24 -2.73 27.40
N GLY A 338 -6.25 -3.45 26.90
CA GLY A 338 -6.45 -4.82 26.47
C GLY A 338 -5.15 -5.57 26.28
N ILE A 339 -5.29 -6.86 26.20
CA ILE A 339 -4.20 -7.79 25.94
C ILE A 339 -4.63 -8.77 24.86
N ARG A 340 -3.72 -9.09 23.96
CA ARG A 340 -3.87 -10.10 22.93
C ARG A 340 -2.77 -11.13 23.04
N ALA A 341 -3.11 -12.40 22.90
CA ALA A 341 -2.17 -13.50 22.72
C ALA A 341 -2.40 -14.16 21.36
N SER A 342 -1.34 -14.63 20.73
CA SER A 342 -1.40 -15.36 19.47
C SER A 342 -0.32 -16.44 19.45
N HIS A 343 -0.69 -17.61 18.96
CA HIS A 343 0.21 -18.73 18.75
C HIS A 343 0.21 -19.12 17.28
N TRP A 344 1.39 -19.38 16.72
CA TRP A 344 1.61 -19.80 15.34
C TRP A 344 2.43 -21.09 15.34
N ASP A 345 1.89 -22.17 14.81
CA ASP A 345 2.50 -23.49 14.85
C ASP A 345 3.62 -23.70 13.82
N PHE A 346 3.79 -22.81 12.87
CA PHE A 346 4.88 -22.89 11.88
C PHE A 346 6.27 -22.81 12.53
N ASN A 347 6.41 -21.92 13.51
CA ASN A 347 7.66 -21.70 14.25
C ASN A 347 7.49 -21.88 15.77
N ASP A 348 6.37 -22.44 16.22
CA ASP A 348 5.98 -22.62 17.63
C ASP A 348 6.02 -21.31 18.45
N GLU A 349 5.77 -20.17 17.81
CA GLU A 349 5.86 -18.85 18.44
C GLU A 349 4.57 -18.48 19.17
N THR A 350 4.71 -18.09 20.44
CA THR A 350 3.62 -17.49 21.23
C THR A 350 3.97 -16.05 21.59
N ILE A 351 3.13 -15.10 21.18
CA ILE A 351 3.31 -13.67 21.40
C ILE A 351 2.21 -13.10 22.28
N ILE A 352 2.56 -12.13 23.13
CA ILE A 352 1.64 -11.41 24.03
C ILE A 352 1.77 -9.91 23.78
N SER A 353 0.65 -9.24 23.55
CA SER A 353 0.54 -7.88 23.02
C SER A 353 -0.37 -7.00 23.90
N PRO A 354 0.14 -6.47 25.04
CA PRO A 354 -0.60 -5.50 25.87
C PRO A 354 -0.67 -4.13 25.20
N ARG A 355 -1.82 -3.46 25.34
CA ARG A 355 -2.09 -2.13 24.76
C ARG A 355 -3.00 -1.32 25.67
N ALA A 356 -2.76 0.00 25.69
CA ALA A 356 -3.60 0.92 26.44
C ALA A 356 -3.76 2.25 25.68
N GLN A 357 -4.89 2.89 25.90
CA GLN A 357 -5.21 4.22 25.41
C GLN A 357 -5.90 4.99 26.53
N PHE A 358 -5.52 6.24 26.66
CA PHE A 358 -6.16 7.20 27.55
C PHE A 358 -6.45 8.45 26.74
N ALA A 359 -7.67 8.99 26.87
CA ALA A 359 -8.00 10.28 26.28
C ALA A 359 -8.77 11.14 27.26
N ILE A 360 -8.53 12.44 27.18
CA ILE A 360 -9.20 13.45 27.97
C ILE A 360 -9.75 14.54 27.06
N LYS A 361 -11.03 14.84 27.24
CA LYS A 361 -11.69 16.02 26.67
C LYS A 361 -11.97 16.98 27.82
N PRO A 362 -11.13 18.01 28.04
CA PRO A 362 -11.32 18.99 29.09
C PRO A 362 -12.61 19.81 28.87
N ASN A 363 -13.20 20.28 29.95
CA ASN A 363 -14.35 21.16 29.90
C ASN A 363 -13.90 22.64 29.91
N TRP A 364 -13.34 23.08 28.77
CA TRP A 364 -12.93 24.46 28.53
C TRP A 364 -13.58 24.99 27.25
N ASP A 365 -13.39 26.27 26.93
CA ASP A 365 -14.04 26.91 25.77
C ASP A 365 -13.55 26.32 24.41
N MET A 366 -12.35 25.77 24.39
CA MET A 366 -11.77 25.12 23.19
C MET A 366 -12.21 23.65 23.11
N ASP A 367 -12.78 23.23 22.00
CA ASP A 367 -13.13 21.82 21.79
C ASP A 367 -11.88 21.00 21.40
N MET A 368 -11.18 20.52 22.42
CA MET A 368 -9.96 19.74 22.27
C MET A 368 -10.08 18.37 22.92
N LEU A 369 -9.56 17.36 22.21
CA LEU A 369 -9.38 16.01 22.74
C LEU A 369 -7.89 15.65 22.71
N PHE A 370 -7.31 15.37 23.86
CA PHE A 370 -5.95 14.86 23.99
C PHE A 370 -5.99 13.35 24.19
N LYS A 371 -5.08 12.64 23.52
CA LYS A 371 -5.00 11.18 23.59
C LYS A 371 -3.55 10.77 23.72
N ILE A 372 -3.28 9.82 24.62
CA ILE A 372 -2.05 9.05 24.70
C ILE A 372 -2.40 7.58 24.47
N SER A 373 -1.61 6.91 23.64
CA SER A 373 -1.78 5.49 23.39
C SER A 373 -0.43 4.80 23.24
N GLY A 374 -0.37 3.55 23.67
CA GLY A 374 0.86 2.78 23.57
C GLY A 374 0.63 1.30 23.79
N GLY A 375 1.67 0.52 23.50
CA GLY A 375 1.64 -0.91 23.66
C GLY A 375 2.70 -1.63 22.84
N ILE A 376 2.60 -2.96 22.88
CA ILE A 376 3.43 -3.87 22.12
C ILE A 376 2.60 -4.46 20.98
N TYR A 377 3.13 -4.37 19.77
CA TYR A 377 2.47 -4.79 18.55
C TYR A 377 3.34 -5.80 17.83
N TYR A 378 2.75 -6.86 17.35
CA TYR A 378 3.43 -7.88 16.56
C TYR A 378 2.78 -8.02 15.21
N GLN A 379 3.61 -8.29 14.22
CA GLN A 379 3.18 -8.67 12.88
C GLN A 379 3.90 -9.95 12.50
N ALA A 380 3.14 -11.03 12.39
CA ALA A 380 3.68 -12.25 11.83
C ALA A 380 4.15 -12.01 10.39
N PRO A 381 5.25 -12.63 9.96
CA PRO A 381 5.73 -12.54 8.60
C PRO A 381 4.63 -12.90 7.60
N PHE A 382 4.54 -12.19 6.50
CA PHE A 382 3.70 -12.63 5.40
C PHE A 382 4.50 -13.51 4.43
N TYR A 383 3.85 -14.10 3.48
CA TYR A 383 4.38 -15.22 2.69
C TYR A 383 5.71 -14.95 1.98
N LYS A 384 5.91 -13.74 1.48
CA LYS A 384 7.18 -13.36 0.84
C LYS A 384 8.29 -13.04 1.84
N GLU A 385 7.96 -12.67 3.08
CA GLU A 385 8.92 -12.43 4.15
C GLU A 385 9.48 -13.71 4.77
N ILE A 386 8.75 -14.84 4.64
CA ILE A 386 9.19 -16.15 5.16
C ILE A 386 10.31 -16.76 4.31
N LYS A 387 10.39 -16.35 3.04
CA LYS A 387 11.32 -16.92 2.06
C LYS A 387 12.68 -16.22 2.14
N ASP A 388 13.75 -17.01 2.21
CA ASP A 388 15.12 -16.54 2.12
C ASP A 388 15.52 -16.20 0.65
N LEU A 389 16.74 -15.71 0.48
CA LEU A 389 17.26 -15.32 -0.84
C LEU A 389 17.54 -16.50 -1.76
N ASP A 390 17.61 -17.72 -1.22
CA ASP A 390 17.79 -18.96 -1.99
C ASP A 390 16.45 -19.57 -2.43
N GLY A 391 15.34 -19.01 -1.96
CA GLY A 391 13.99 -19.43 -2.33
C GLY A 391 13.36 -20.45 -1.37
N ASN A 392 13.97 -20.73 -0.21
CA ASN A 392 13.48 -21.67 0.78
C ASN A 392 12.74 -20.95 1.91
N PHE A 393 11.73 -21.60 2.49
CA PHE A 393 11.07 -21.09 3.67
C PHE A 393 11.93 -21.28 4.93
N ASN A 394 12.13 -20.19 5.65
CA ASN A 394 12.86 -20.20 6.91
C ASN A 394 11.91 -20.60 8.06
N PRO A 395 12.07 -21.81 8.65
CA PRO A 395 11.20 -22.25 9.75
C PRO A 395 11.47 -21.53 11.08
N ASN A 396 12.58 -20.81 11.19
CA ASN A 396 12.98 -20.09 12.39
C ASN A 396 12.58 -18.61 12.37
N ILE A 397 11.84 -18.18 11.34
CA ILE A 397 11.45 -16.79 11.23
C ILE A 397 10.40 -16.43 12.29
N GLU A 398 10.60 -15.28 12.95
CA GLU A 398 9.75 -14.83 14.05
C GLU A 398 8.88 -13.62 13.65
N SER A 399 7.87 -13.32 14.47
CA SER A 399 7.05 -12.14 14.30
C SER A 399 7.83 -10.87 14.55
N GLN A 400 7.74 -9.92 13.62
CA GLN A 400 8.29 -8.57 13.78
C GLN A 400 7.55 -7.85 14.93
N LYS A 401 8.27 -7.10 15.75
CA LYS A 401 7.76 -6.44 16.96
C LYS A 401 7.92 -4.94 16.89
N SER A 402 6.94 -4.20 17.41
CA SER A 402 6.99 -2.75 17.56
C SER A 402 6.44 -2.32 18.92
N MET A 403 7.24 -1.59 19.69
CA MET A 403 6.79 -0.88 20.90
C MET A 403 6.50 0.56 20.52
N GLN A 404 5.30 1.05 20.84
CA GLN A 404 4.82 2.35 20.36
C GLN A 404 4.30 3.21 21.49
N VAL A 405 4.58 4.52 21.39
CA VAL A 405 3.93 5.58 22.16
C VAL A 405 3.48 6.67 21.19
N ILE A 406 2.22 7.08 21.30
CA ILE A 406 1.61 8.07 20.42
C ILE A 406 0.86 9.07 21.28
N LEU A 407 1.12 10.36 21.02
CA LEU A 407 0.40 11.49 21.58
C LEU A 407 -0.41 12.11 20.43
N ALA A 408 -1.71 12.31 20.64
CA ALA A 408 -2.57 12.92 19.64
C ALA A 408 -3.41 14.03 20.24
N ASN A 409 -3.70 15.04 19.43
CA ASN A 409 -4.64 16.12 19.73
C ASN A 409 -5.59 16.28 18.56
N ASP A 410 -6.89 16.29 18.85
CA ASP A 410 -7.94 16.71 17.95
C ASP A 410 -8.47 18.07 18.46
N TYR A 411 -8.43 19.09 17.62
CA TYR A 411 -8.94 20.42 17.90
C TYR A 411 -10.03 20.79 16.89
N GLU A 412 -11.28 20.89 17.35
CA GLU A 412 -12.40 21.36 16.57
C GLU A 412 -12.66 22.84 16.86
N PHE A 413 -12.71 23.66 15.82
CA PHE A 413 -12.85 25.12 15.95
C PHE A 413 -13.65 25.70 14.78
N GLU A 414 -14.15 26.90 14.99
CA GLU A 414 -14.80 27.68 13.95
C GLU A 414 -13.87 28.77 13.42
N MET A 415 -13.76 28.86 12.11
CA MET A 415 -13.09 29.93 11.39
C MET A 415 -14.01 30.42 10.28
N VAL A 416 -14.27 31.74 10.23
CA VAL A 416 -15.20 32.36 9.24
C VAL A 416 -16.59 31.70 9.27
N LYS A 417 -17.12 31.38 10.49
CA LYS A 417 -18.40 30.69 10.74
C LYS A 417 -18.50 29.29 10.10
N ARG A 418 -17.38 28.61 9.93
CA ARG A 418 -17.28 27.25 9.37
C ARG A 418 -16.50 26.35 10.30
N LYS A 419 -16.84 25.07 10.30
CA LYS A 419 -16.20 24.09 11.17
C LYS A 419 -14.93 23.55 10.54
N PHE A 420 -13.87 23.56 11.34
CA PHE A 420 -12.57 22.97 11.00
C PHE A 420 -12.18 21.99 12.10
N LYS A 421 -11.41 21.00 11.71
CA LYS A 421 -10.77 20.04 12.62
C LYS A 421 -9.29 19.95 12.29
N LEU A 422 -8.46 20.27 13.27
CA LEU A 422 -7.01 20.05 13.23
C LEU A 422 -6.69 18.80 14.05
N THR A 423 -6.12 17.80 13.41
CA THR A 423 -5.60 16.61 14.07
C THR A 423 -4.09 16.65 14.01
N THR A 424 -3.42 16.45 15.14
CA THR A 424 -1.95 16.38 15.24
C THR A 424 -1.58 15.14 16.03
N GLU A 425 -0.64 14.36 15.50
CA GLU A 425 -0.13 13.15 16.14
C GLU A 425 1.39 13.16 16.17
N LEU A 426 1.95 12.92 17.35
CA LEU A 426 3.37 12.69 17.58
C LEU A 426 3.57 11.23 17.94
N TYR A 427 4.55 10.57 17.34
CA TYR A 427 4.79 9.17 17.61
C TYR A 427 6.26 8.81 17.70
N TYR A 428 6.53 7.82 18.53
CA TYR A 428 7.79 7.10 18.60
C TYR A 428 7.51 5.59 18.60
N LYS A 429 8.22 4.85 17.74
CA LYS A 429 8.09 3.39 17.58
C LYS A 429 9.49 2.79 17.61
N LYS A 430 9.78 1.92 18.58
CA LYS A 430 10.95 1.05 18.57
C LYS A 430 10.55 -0.29 17.96
N MET A 431 11.36 -0.78 17.03
CA MET A 431 11.09 -2.01 16.28
C MET A 431 12.21 -3.01 16.48
N ASP A 432 11.84 -4.26 16.74
CA ASP A 432 12.76 -5.37 16.94
C ASP A 432 12.39 -6.53 16.00
N LYS A 433 13.32 -7.43 15.72
CA LYS A 433 13.10 -8.61 14.87
C LYS A 433 12.55 -8.26 13.49
N LEU A 434 12.99 -7.14 12.93
CA LEU A 434 12.59 -6.73 11.59
C LEU A 434 13.20 -7.68 10.55
N ILE A 435 12.45 -7.88 9.48
CA ILE A 435 12.90 -8.61 8.29
C ILE A 435 13.31 -7.57 7.26
N PRO A 436 14.62 -7.41 7.01
CA PRO A 436 15.10 -6.46 6.03
C PRO A 436 14.68 -6.84 4.62
N TYR A 437 14.56 -5.83 3.77
CA TYR A 437 14.34 -6.01 2.35
C TYR A 437 15.10 -4.94 1.57
N TYR A 438 15.39 -5.24 0.32
CA TYR A 438 15.96 -4.28 -0.60
C TYR A 438 15.10 -4.11 -1.84
N MET A 439 15.32 -2.99 -2.51
CA MET A 439 14.66 -2.69 -3.78
C MET A 439 15.61 -3.07 -4.92
N GLY A 440 15.32 -4.19 -5.57
CA GLY A 440 16.01 -4.59 -6.79
C GLY A 440 15.24 -4.08 -8.01
N ASN A 441 15.70 -2.99 -8.60
CA ASN A 441 14.96 -2.27 -9.63
C ASN A 441 13.59 -1.81 -9.06
N VAL A 442 12.48 -2.33 -9.54
CA VAL A 442 11.12 -2.04 -9.02
C VAL A 442 10.58 -3.14 -8.11
N ARG A 443 11.36 -4.19 -7.80
CA ARG A 443 10.93 -5.34 -7.01
C ARG A 443 11.48 -5.29 -5.59
N ILE A 444 10.65 -5.69 -4.64
CA ILE A 444 11.04 -5.86 -3.23
C ILE A 444 11.52 -7.30 -3.04
N ARG A 445 12.73 -7.45 -2.48
CA ARG A 445 13.31 -8.74 -2.11
C ARG A 445 13.57 -8.77 -0.62
N TYR A 446 12.99 -9.73 0.08
CA TYR A 446 13.14 -9.90 1.52
C TYR A 446 14.31 -10.82 1.83
N SER A 447 14.96 -10.57 2.98
CA SER A 447 16.07 -11.41 3.44
C SER A 447 15.62 -12.79 3.97
N GLY A 448 14.36 -12.89 4.41
CA GLY A 448 13.88 -14.08 5.12
C GLY A 448 14.48 -14.27 6.53
N LEU A 449 15.11 -13.25 7.10
CA LEU A 449 15.80 -13.30 8.39
C LEU A 449 15.34 -12.16 9.30
N ASN A 450 15.26 -12.40 10.63
CA ASN A 450 14.95 -11.38 11.64
C ASN A 450 16.22 -10.73 12.19
N ASN A 451 17.09 -10.25 11.32
CA ASN A 451 18.42 -9.73 11.67
C ASN A 451 18.50 -8.20 11.71
N SER A 452 17.36 -7.52 11.83
CA SER A 452 17.32 -6.06 11.90
C SER A 452 16.49 -5.56 13.08
N GLU A 453 16.91 -4.44 13.65
CA GLU A 453 16.17 -3.63 14.59
C GLU A 453 16.06 -2.20 14.07
N GLY A 454 15.15 -1.39 14.63
CA GLY A 454 15.02 -0.03 14.14
C GLY A 454 14.10 0.83 14.99
N TYR A 455 13.93 2.06 14.54
CA TYR A 455 13.00 2.99 15.16
C TYR A 455 12.38 3.95 14.14
N ALA A 456 11.19 4.42 14.48
CA ALA A 456 10.51 5.44 13.70
C ALA A 456 9.96 6.52 14.64
N TYR A 457 10.08 7.78 14.23
CA TYR A 457 9.44 8.89 14.93
C TYR A 457 8.95 9.93 13.92
N GLY A 458 7.95 10.68 14.33
CA GLY A 458 7.41 11.69 13.43
C GLY A 458 6.26 12.49 14.02
N ILE A 459 5.81 13.42 13.20
CA ILE A 459 4.64 14.25 13.43
C ILE A 459 3.75 14.23 12.18
N ASP A 460 2.48 13.93 12.38
CA ASP A 460 1.46 14.00 11.34
C ASP A 460 0.44 15.06 11.72
N THR A 461 0.12 15.95 10.77
CA THR A 461 -0.84 17.03 10.97
C THR A 461 -1.83 17.04 9.81
N ARG A 462 -3.11 17.17 10.12
CA ARG A 462 -4.18 17.27 9.14
C ARG A 462 -5.19 18.34 9.54
N LEU A 463 -5.42 19.31 8.67
CA LEU A 463 -6.49 20.27 8.74
C LEU A 463 -7.59 19.84 7.76
N PHE A 464 -8.78 19.61 8.28
CA PHE A 464 -9.97 19.23 7.52
C PHE A 464 -11.09 20.25 7.81
N GLY A 465 -11.87 20.61 6.81
CA GLY A 465 -13.03 21.47 7.01
C GLY A 465 -13.60 22.07 5.73
N GLU A 466 -14.60 22.91 5.92
CA GLU A 466 -15.26 23.64 4.85
C GLU A 466 -14.49 24.94 4.50
N PHE A 467 -13.46 24.84 3.67
CA PHE A 467 -12.77 26.04 3.15
C PHE A 467 -13.71 26.86 2.24
N VAL A 468 -14.64 26.18 1.59
CA VAL A 468 -15.72 26.75 0.82
C VAL A 468 -17.04 26.18 1.34
N PRO A 469 -18.13 26.99 1.51
CA PRO A 469 -19.40 26.51 2.04
C PRO A 469 -19.93 25.29 1.30
N GLY A 470 -20.27 24.23 2.06
CA GLY A 470 -20.88 23.02 1.53
C GLY A 470 -19.93 22.05 0.81
N VAL A 471 -18.62 22.29 0.82
CA VAL A 471 -17.60 21.36 0.28
C VAL A 471 -16.45 21.19 1.25
N ASP A 472 -16.13 19.93 1.51
CA ASP A 472 -15.02 19.55 2.37
C ASP A 472 -13.70 19.57 1.60
N SER A 473 -12.69 20.15 2.23
CA SER A 473 -11.31 20.16 1.74
C SER A 473 -10.36 19.79 2.87
N TRP A 474 -9.16 19.37 2.55
CA TRP A 474 -8.17 19.04 3.57
C TRP A 474 -6.75 19.30 3.13
N ILE A 475 -5.90 19.56 4.12
CA ILE A 475 -4.46 19.71 3.98
C ILE A 475 -3.81 18.80 5.00
N SER A 476 -2.80 18.05 4.60
CA SER A 476 -2.01 17.21 5.49
C SER A 476 -0.52 17.43 5.26
N ALA A 477 0.23 17.43 6.36
CA ALA A 477 1.68 17.47 6.36
C ALA A 477 2.20 16.44 7.34
N SER A 478 3.21 15.69 6.92
CA SER A 478 3.84 14.65 7.74
C SER A 478 5.35 14.80 7.66
N TYR A 479 6.00 14.72 8.80
CA TYR A 479 7.44 14.55 8.90
C TYR A 479 7.75 13.26 9.67
N ALA A 480 8.48 12.36 9.04
CA ALA A 480 8.83 11.07 9.62
C ALA A 480 10.30 10.72 9.36
N ARG A 481 10.90 9.99 10.28
CA ARG A 481 12.19 9.35 10.10
C ARG A 481 12.05 7.89 10.48
N VAL A 482 12.54 7.02 9.61
CA VAL A 482 12.49 5.58 9.79
C VAL A 482 13.88 5.02 9.54
N TYR A 483 14.48 4.49 10.61
CA TYR A 483 15.80 3.88 10.58
C TYR A 483 15.74 2.40 10.88
N GLU A 484 16.69 1.69 10.34
CA GLU A 484 16.98 0.30 10.69
C GLU A 484 18.48 0.06 10.79
N ASN A 485 18.83 -0.90 11.61
CA ASN A 485 20.18 -1.38 11.81
C ASN A 485 20.20 -2.89 11.52
N ILE A 486 20.87 -3.27 10.46
CA ILE A 486 20.94 -4.65 9.98
C ILE A 486 22.28 -5.22 10.43
N ASP A 487 22.24 -6.37 11.13
CA ASP A 487 23.43 -7.06 11.67
C ASP A 487 24.36 -6.19 12.53
N GLY A 488 23.82 -5.13 13.17
CA GLY A 488 24.64 -4.23 14.00
C GLY A 488 25.59 -3.31 13.22
N ARG A 489 25.40 -3.15 11.91
CA ARG A 489 26.29 -2.34 11.03
C ARG A 489 26.08 -0.83 11.12
N GLY A 490 25.15 -0.38 11.94
CA GLY A 490 24.78 1.03 12.14
C GLY A 490 23.44 1.39 11.51
N ASP A 491 22.95 2.57 11.87
CA ASP A 491 21.62 3.04 11.46
C ASP A 491 21.61 3.51 10.01
N ILE A 492 20.73 2.94 9.21
CA ILE A 492 20.45 3.34 7.83
C ILE A 492 18.98 3.75 7.68
N SER A 493 18.68 4.62 6.73
CA SER A 493 17.28 4.93 6.40
C SER A 493 16.61 3.73 5.75
N ARG A 494 15.41 3.34 6.19
CA ARG A 494 14.62 2.32 5.47
C ARG A 494 14.24 2.80 4.07
N PRO A 495 14.07 1.90 3.09
CA PRO A 495 13.67 2.25 1.71
C PRO A 495 12.39 3.09 1.63
N THR A 496 11.55 3.05 2.66
CA THR A 496 10.28 3.79 2.73
C THR A 496 10.36 5.07 3.57
N ASP A 497 11.55 5.60 3.91
CA ASP A 497 11.72 6.86 4.66
C ASP A 497 11.58 8.11 3.75
N PRO A 498 10.40 8.71 3.58
CA PRO A 498 10.19 9.84 2.68
C PRO A 498 10.55 11.19 3.34
N ARG A 499 10.88 11.21 4.63
CA ARG A 499 11.08 12.38 5.50
C ARG A 499 9.89 13.32 5.57
N PHE A 500 9.56 14.00 4.50
CA PHE A 500 8.48 14.98 4.47
C PHE A 500 7.49 14.61 3.36
N ARG A 501 6.20 14.67 3.72
CA ARG A 501 5.07 14.53 2.79
C ARG A 501 4.10 15.67 3.01
N PHE A 502 3.59 16.19 1.92
CA PHE A 502 2.51 17.16 1.92
C PHE A 502 1.45 16.72 0.92
N SER A 503 0.19 16.77 1.32
CA SER A 503 -0.93 16.51 0.43
C SER A 503 -2.07 17.47 0.73
N MET A 504 -2.71 17.94 -0.32
CA MET A 504 -3.85 18.83 -0.25
C MET A 504 -4.92 18.38 -1.23
N PHE A 505 -6.14 18.39 -0.79
CA PHE A 505 -7.31 18.32 -1.66
C PHE A 505 -8.17 19.55 -1.39
N TYR A 506 -8.35 20.36 -2.40
CA TYR A 506 -9.16 21.57 -2.35
C TYR A 506 -10.27 21.48 -3.38
N GLN A 507 -11.48 21.80 -2.96
CA GLN A 507 -12.67 21.84 -3.83
C GLN A 507 -13.37 23.16 -3.69
N ASP A 508 -13.86 23.70 -4.82
CA ASP A 508 -14.60 24.97 -4.88
C ASP A 508 -15.67 24.90 -5.96
N TYR A 509 -16.64 25.80 -5.85
CA TYR A 509 -17.61 26.09 -6.91
C TYR A 509 -17.12 27.26 -7.76
N MET A 510 -17.35 27.18 -9.06
CA MET A 510 -17.05 28.33 -9.91
C MET A 510 -17.93 29.53 -9.56
N PRO A 511 -17.34 30.71 -9.30
CA PRO A 511 -18.11 31.94 -9.12
C PRO A 511 -19.06 32.14 -10.30
N LYS A 512 -20.33 32.46 -10.07
CA LYS A 512 -21.41 32.60 -11.07
C LYS A 512 -21.97 31.29 -11.66
N PHE A 513 -21.32 30.14 -11.46
CA PHE A 513 -21.77 28.84 -11.96
C PHE A 513 -21.70 27.76 -10.85
N PRO A 514 -22.57 27.80 -9.84
CA PRO A 514 -22.49 26.88 -8.68
C PRO A 514 -22.70 25.40 -9.03
N SER A 515 -23.22 25.10 -10.22
CA SER A 515 -23.27 23.73 -10.76
C SER A 515 -21.92 23.22 -11.26
N MET A 516 -20.91 24.09 -11.41
CA MET A 516 -19.56 23.71 -11.81
C MET A 516 -18.65 23.68 -10.58
N ARG A 517 -17.95 22.57 -10.42
CA ARG A 517 -16.99 22.34 -9.32
C ARG A 517 -15.60 22.18 -9.89
N VAL A 518 -14.65 22.83 -9.25
CA VAL A 518 -13.21 22.67 -9.52
C VAL A 518 -12.61 21.94 -8.35
N ASN A 519 -11.78 20.95 -8.60
CA ASN A 519 -10.96 20.32 -7.59
C ASN A 519 -9.48 20.38 -7.94
N LEU A 520 -8.66 20.52 -6.93
CA LEU A 520 -7.21 20.55 -7.00
C LEU A 520 -6.66 19.52 -6.01
N THR A 521 -5.87 18.59 -6.50
CA THR A 521 -5.09 17.68 -5.65
C THR A 521 -3.62 18.00 -5.83
N LEU A 522 -2.92 18.24 -4.73
CA LEU A 522 -1.49 18.48 -4.72
C LEU A 522 -0.83 17.43 -3.84
N THR A 523 0.21 16.80 -4.36
CA THR A 523 1.01 15.82 -3.60
C THR A 523 2.49 16.15 -3.77
N TYR A 524 3.18 16.25 -2.66
CA TYR A 524 4.63 16.38 -2.58
C TYR A 524 5.18 15.36 -1.58
N ALA A 525 6.26 14.69 -1.93
CA ALA A 525 7.02 13.87 -1.01
C ALA A 525 8.51 14.00 -1.31
N ASN A 526 9.35 14.02 -0.28
CA ASN A 526 10.79 13.88 -0.48
C ASN A 526 11.08 12.55 -1.20
N GLY A 527 12.15 12.53 -1.97
CA GLY A 527 12.61 11.31 -2.63
C GLY A 527 12.90 10.20 -1.61
N LEU A 528 12.53 8.99 -1.97
CA LEU A 528 12.83 7.80 -1.19
C LEU A 528 14.34 7.52 -1.17
N PRO A 529 14.85 6.90 -0.11
CA PRO A 529 16.21 6.39 -0.10
C PRO A 529 16.47 5.44 -1.27
N SER A 530 17.60 5.61 -1.93
CA SER A 530 18.03 4.79 -3.05
C SER A 530 19.40 4.19 -2.75
N GLY A 531 19.55 2.90 -3.02
CA GLY A 531 20.83 2.22 -2.93
C GLY A 531 21.81 2.76 -3.97
N THR A 532 23.08 2.82 -3.61
CA THR A 532 24.18 3.13 -4.52
C THR A 532 25.20 2.01 -4.47
N PRO A 533 25.82 1.64 -5.58
CA PRO A 533 27.07 0.90 -5.52
C PRO A 533 28.12 1.82 -4.89
N ILE A 534 28.65 1.49 -3.70
CA ILE A 534 29.36 2.50 -2.90
C ILE A 534 30.84 2.29 -2.80
N SER A 535 31.29 1.08 -2.79
CA SER A 535 32.69 0.79 -2.56
C SER A 535 33.10 -0.50 -3.24
N LEU A 536 34.37 -0.64 -3.41
CA LEU A 536 34.98 -1.96 -3.63
C LEU A 536 35.20 -2.57 -2.24
N ASP A 537 34.90 -3.85 -2.09
CA ASP A 537 35.27 -4.61 -0.90
C ASP A 537 36.81 -4.71 -0.79
N ASN A 538 37.31 -5.33 0.28
CA ASN A 538 38.75 -5.52 0.48
C ASN A 538 39.43 -6.35 -0.64
N ASN A 539 38.63 -6.97 -1.52
CA ASN A 539 39.08 -7.79 -2.65
C ASN A 539 38.92 -7.06 -4.00
N GLY A 540 38.52 -5.78 -3.98
CA GLY A 540 38.27 -5.00 -5.19
C GLY A 540 36.93 -5.30 -5.87
N LYS A 541 36.01 -6.03 -5.23
CA LYS A 541 34.66 -6.25 -5.74
C LYS A 541 33.75 -5.09 -5.37
N PRO A 542 32.83 -4.68 -6.27
CA PRO A 542 31.78 -3.74 -5.88
C PRO A 542 31.01 -4.29 -4.69
N ASP A 543 31.02 -3.55 -3.58
CA ASP A 543 30.29 -3.92 -2.38
C ASP A 543 28.78 -3.65 -2.60
N PHE A 544 28.13 -4.59 -3.28
CA PHE A 544 26.68 -4.69 -3.37
C PHE A 544 26.11 -5.61 -2.29
N GLU A 545 26.95 -6.20 -1.45
CA GLU A 545 26.52 -6.95 -0.27
C GLU A 545 25.94 -6.03 0.80
N ALA A 546 26.08 -4.71 0.63
CA ALA A 546 25.25 -3.76 1.33
C ALA A 546 24.09 -3.28 0.44
N PRO A 547 23.14 -4.15 0.01
CA PRO A 547 21.96 -3.75 -0.76
C PRO A 547 21.10 -2.77 0.07
N TYR A 548 21.43 -2.57 1.31
CA TYR A 548 20.79 -1.74 2.32
C TYR A 548 21.50 -0.40 2.54
N ASN A 549 22.48 -0.03 1.73
CA ASN A 549 23.14 1.28 1.88
C ASN A 549 22.36 2.34 1.09
N TYR A 550 21.33 2.89 1.72
CA TYR A 550 20.46 3.92 1.16
C TYR A 550 20.99 5.33 1.44
N GLN A 551 22.19 5.65 1.02
CA GLN A 551 22.82 6.96 1.25
C GLN A 551 22.27 8.06 0.32
N ARG A 552 21.86 7.72 -0.91
CA ARG A 552 21.28 8.66 -1.86
C ARG A 552 19.76 8.64 -1.79
N LYS A 553 19.14 9.66 -2.32
CA LYS A 553 17.70 9.78 -2.45
C LYS A 553 17.33 9.99 -3.90
N LEU A 554 16.21 9.40 -4.27
CA LEU A 554 15.55 9.73 -5.53
C LEU A 554 15.12 11.21 -5.54
N PRO A 555 14.87 11.81 -6.70
CA PRO A 555 14.22 13.10 -6.80
C PRO A 555 12.89 13.13 -6.06
N SER A 556 12.50 14.33 -5.58
CA SER A 556 11.23 14.48 -4.87
C SER A 556 10.04 14.21 -5.78
N TYR A 557 9.09 13.43 -5.29
CA TYR A 557 7.80 13.20 -5.96
C TYR A 557 6.95 14.45 -5.90
N LYS A 558 6.42 14.89 -7.04
CA LYS A 558 5.54 16.06 -7.17
C LYS A 558 4.42 15.73 -8.14
N ARG A 559 3.18 16.01 -7.75
CA ARG A 559 2.04 15.82 -8.63
C ARG A 559 0.96 16.83 -8.32
N VAL A 560 0.39 17.38 -9.37
CA VAL A 560 -0.77 18.27 -9.32
C VAL A 560 -1.83 17.72 -10.25
N ASP A 561 -3.01 17.42 -9.71
CA ASP A 561 -4.16 16.99 -10.49
C ASP A 561 -5.23 18.08 -10.43
N ILE A 562 -5.83 18.38 -11.57
CA ILE A 562 -6.89 19.40 -11.69
C ILE A 562 -8.13 18.73 -12.27
N GLY A 563 -9.26 18.89 -11.59
CA GLY A 563 -10.55 18.40 -12.05
C GLY A 563 -11.56 19.52 -12.20
N LEU A 564 -12.37 19.41 -13.24
CA LEU A 564 -13.53 20.25 -13.48
C LEU A 564 -14.74 19.34 -13.67
N SER A 565 -15.81 19.59 -12.94
CA SER A 565 -17.04 18.83 -13.08
C SER A 565 -18.26 19.76 -13.13
N LYS A 566 -19.28 19.32 -13.87
CA LYS A 566 -20.56 20.02 -13.98
C LYS A 566 -21.69 19.07 -13.61
N VAL A 567 -22.49 19.49 -12.66
CA VAL A 567 -23.74 18.82 -12.29
C VAL A 567 -24.84 19.27 -13.24
N PHE A 568 -25.37 18.37 -14.02
CA PHE A 568 -26.46 18.61 -14.98
C PHE A 568 -27.83 18.35 -14.36
N ILE A 569 -27.93 17.34 -13.49
CA ILE A 569 -29.12 16.97 -12.77
C ILE A 569 -28.75 16.89 -11.30
N ASP A 570 -29.50 17.59 -10.47
CA ASP A 570 -29.56 17.41 -9.03
C ASP A 570 -31.03 17.57 -8.62
N GLN A 571 -31.65 16.47 -8.18
CA GLN A 571 -33.09 16.47 -7.83
C GLN A 571 -33.42 17.41 -6.67
N LYS A 572 -32.42 17.89 -5.91
CA LYS A 572 -32.60 18.87 -4.84
C LYS A 572 -32.78 20.27 -5.38
N ASP A 573 -31.92 20.66 -6.33
CA ASP A 573 -31.79 22.04 -6.80
C ASP A 573 -32.16 22.24 -8.29
N ASN A 574 -32.01 21.22 -9.12
CA ASN A 574 -32.25 21.28 -10.57
C ASN A 574 -32.99 20.02 -11.04
N LYS A 575 -34.33 20.07 -10.97
CA LYS A 575 -35.18 18.96 -11.40
C LYS A 575 -35.17 18.80 -12.90
N ALA A 576 -34.82 17.60 -13.35
CA ALA A 576 -34.86 17.28 -14.77
C ALA A 576 -36.33 17.19 -15.28
N SER A 577 -36.60 17.78 -16.43
CA SER A 577 -37.86 17.62 -17.15
C SER A 577 -37.76 16.47 -18.16
N GLY A 578 -38.77 15.59 -18.18
CA GLY A 578 -38.87 14.46 -19.11
C GLY A 578 -38.79 13.10 -18.39
N ALA A 579 -39.57 12.13 -18.90
CA ALA A 579 -39.81 10.82 -18.25
C ALA A 579 -38.51 10.00 -18.03
N PHE A 580 -37.52 10.12 -18.89
CA PHE A 580 -36.24 9.41 -18.73
C PHE A 580 -35.36 10.06 -17.69
N TRP A 581 -35.15 11.38 -17.77
CA TRP A 581 -34.22 12.12 -16.91
C TRP A 581 -34.72 12.27 -15.48
N SER A 582 -36.02 12.22 -15.26
CA SER A 582 -36.61 12.26 -13.91
C SER A 582 -36.26 11.06 -13.04
N ASN A 583 -35.76 9.96 -13.63
CA ASN A 583 -35.30 8.80 -12.91
C ASN A 583 -33.90 8.97 -12.29
N PHE A 584 -33.13 9.99 -12.73
CA PHE A 584 -31.80 10.24 -12.19
C PHE A 584 -31.89 11.19 -11.01
N GLN A 585 -31.20 10.86 -9.93
CA GLN A 585 -31.04 11.74 -8.77
C GLN A 585 -29.92 12.77 -8.98
N GLU A 586 -28.85 12.35 -9.63
CA GLU A 586 -27.70 13.16 -9.98
C GLU A 586 -27.11 12.69 -11.31
N LEU A 587 -26.72 13.65 -12.14
CA LEU A 587 -25.94 13.43 -13.35
C LEU A 587 -24.81 14.44 -13.39
N THR A 588 -23.58 13.97 -13.31
CA THR A 588 -22.37 14.79 -13.33
C THR A 588 -21.46 14.37 -14.47
N LEU A 589 -20.95 15.34 -15.22
CA LEU A 589 -19.86 15.13 -16.19
C LEU A 589 -18.61 15.84 -15.67
N GLY A 590 -17.48 15.17 -15.71
CA GLY A 590 -16.21 15.72 -15.27
C GLY A 590 -15.06 15.44 -16.21
N VAL A 591 -14.06 16.32 -16.18
CA VAL A 591 -12.76 16.14 -16.80
C VAL A 591 -11.72 16.27 -15.71
N GLN A 592 -10.79 15.31 -15.65
CA GLN A 592 -9.68 15.34 -14.72
C GLN A 592 -8.37 15.21 -15.49
N ILE A 593 -7.45 16.10 -15.20
CA ILE A 593 -6.09 16.13 -15.73
C ILE A 593 -5.18 15.67 -14.60
N PHE A 594 -4.58 14.52 -14.76
CA PHE A 594 -3.59 13.97 -13.85
C PHE A 594 -2.22 14.52 -14.21
N ASN A 595 -1.42 14.84 -13.18
CA ASN A 595 -0.07 15.38 -13.37
C ASN A 595 -0.03 16.56 -14.35
N ALA A 596 -0.85 17.59 -14.06
CA ALA A 596 -1.11 18.73 -14.94
C ALA A 596 0.15 19.50 -15.40
N PHE A 597 1.24 19.39 -14.67
CA PHE A 597 2.53 20.00 -15.03
C PHE A 597 3.51 19.03 -15.72
N ASN A 598 3.06 17.81 -16.04
CA ASN A 598 3.87 16.78 -16.70
C ASN A 598 5.23 16.56 -16.01
N ILE A 599 5.23 16.48 -14.67
CA ILE A 599 6.45 16.28 -13.89
C ILE A 599 6.85 14.81 -13.97
N SER A 600 8.07 14.55 -14.41
CA SER A 600 8.66 13.21 -14.37
C SER A 600 9.00 12.83 -12.95
N ASN A 601 8.39 11.76 -12.43
CA ASN A 601 8.62 11.25 -11.10
C ASN A 601 9.43 9.95 -11.18
N THR A 602 10.68 10.01 -10.71
CA THR A 602 11.58 8.86 -10.71
C THR A 602 11.12 7.81 -9.70
N VAL A 603 10.95 6.58 -10.15
CA VAL A 603 10.54 5.44 -9.32
C VAL A 603 11.75 4.65 -8.82
N ALA A 604 12.76 4.47 -9.67
CA ALA A 604 14.01 3.78 -9.36
C ALA A 604 15.13 4.31 -10.24
N ASN A 605 16.38 4.13 -9.81
CA ASN A 605 17.56 4.38 -10.62
C ASN A 605 18.13 3.04 -11.07
N GLN A 606 18.57 2.98 -12.32
CA GLN A 606 19.42 1.90 -12.82
C GLN A 606 20.85 2.43 -12.88
N TRP A 607 21.78 1.71 -12.26
CA TRP A 607 23.20 2.08 -12.24
C TRP A 607 23.94 1.45 -13.41
N VAL A 608 24.75 2.25 -14.06
CA VAL A 608 25.65 1.82 -15.14
C VAL A 608 27.07 2.09 -14.73
N ASN A 609 27.93 1.07 -14.83
CA ASN A 609 29.35 1.22 -14.58
C ASN A 609 30.06 1.58 -15.90
N ASP A 610 30.76 2.69 -15.93
CA ASP A 610 31.69 2.98 -17.00
C ASP A 610 33.05 2.33 -16.69
N VAL A 611 33.30 1.20 -17.33
CA VAL A 611 34.53 0.40 -17.11
C VAL A 611 35.79 1.19 -17.48
N SER A 612 35.70 2.16 -18.38
CA SER A 612 36.86 2.96 -18.82
C SER A 612 37.30 3.97 -17.76
N THR A 613 36.37 4.52 -17.00
CA THR A 613 36.62 5.52 -15.95
C THR A 613 36.49 4.96 -14.55
N GLY A 614 35.86 3.80 -14.37
CA GLY A 614 35.53 3.20 -13.09
C GLY A 614 34.41 3.94 -12.31
N TYR A 615 33.72 4.89 -12.94
CA TYR A 615 32.60 5.61 -12.31
C TYR A 615 31.27 4.89 -12.53
N ASN A 616 30.41 4.96 -11.53
CA ASN A 616 29.03 4.50 -11.61
C ASN A 616 28.09 5.69 -11.82
N TYR A 617 27.23 5.60 -12.84
CA TYR A 617 26.22 6.59 -13.17
C TYR A 617 24.83 6.05 -12.87
N PRO A 618 23.92 6.87 -12.25
CA PRO A 618 22.55 6.46 -11.94
C PRO A 618 21.61 6.50 -13.14
#